data_e7aa5179d080df7ff9986bb60b2c01e7
#
_entry.id   e7aa5179d080df7ff9986bb60b2c01e7
#
_cell.length_a   1.000
_cell.length_b   1.000
_cell.length_c   1.000
_cell.angle_alpha   90.00
_cell.angle_beta   90.00
_cell.angle_gamma   90.00
#
_symmetry.space_group_name_H-M   'P 1'
#
loop_
_entity.id
_entity.type
_entity.pdbx_description
1 polymer ?
#
loop_
_entity_poly.entity_id
_entity_poly.type
_entity_poly.pdbx_seq_one_letter_code
_entity_poly.pdbx_strand_id
1 'polypeptide(L)'
;INNVDNLKKYAEIVTPIIKSYGGKPLVRGGKFKTFSGDEFPRTVIWEFPSFEKAIECHDSIEYQEGWSLAKDTTERHLQISQGFNIE
;
A
#
# COMPACT_ATOMS: atom_id res chain seq x y z
N ILE A 1 2.48 11.61 6.95
CA ILE A 1 3.54 11.62 5.92
C ILE A 1 4.44 12.78 6.18
N ASN A 2 5.68 12.49 6.55
CA ASN A 2 6.62 13.53 6.94
C ASN A 2 7.64 13.88 5.86
N ASN A 3 7.76 13.05 4.82
CA ASN A 3 8.72 13.27 3.75
C ASN A 3 8.15 12.79 2.43
N VAL A 4 7.72 13.74 1.60
CA VAL A 4 7.07 13.44 0.32
C VAL A 4 8.05 12.83 -0.67
N ASP A 5 9.31 13.27 -0.67
CA ASP A 5 10.30 12.75 -1.61
C ASP A 5 10.61 11.28 -1.33
N ASN A 6 10.73 10.89 -0.07
CA ASN A 6 10.94 9.50 0.30
C ASN A 6 9.73 8.64 -0.06
N LEU A 7 8.53 9.19 0.11
CA LEU A 7 7.31 8.49 -0.25
C LEU A 7 7.22 8.24 -1.76
N LYS A 8 7.64 9.23 -2.56
CA LYS A 8 7.67 9.06 -4.01
C LYS A 8 8.66 7.99 -4.44
N LYS A 9 9.86 7.99 -3.84
CA LYS A 9 10.86 6.96 -4.13
C LYS A 9 10.35 5.57 -3.74
N TYR A 10 9.73 5.46 -2.58
CA TYR A 10 9.12 4.23 -2.14
C TYR A 10 8.09 3.73 -3.16
N ALA A 11 7.17 4.61 -3.58
CA ALA A 11 6.13 4.24 -4.54
C ALA A 11 6.72 3.79 -5.88
N GLU A 12 7.76 4.47 -6.37
CA GLU A 12 8.41 4.10 -7.62
C GLU A 12 9.06 2.73 -7.55
N ILE A 13 9.63 2.38 -6.40
CA ILE A 13 10.29 1.09 -6.20
C ILE A 13 9.26 -0.02 -6.04
N VAL A 14 8.26 0.17 -5.20
CA VAL A 14 7.34 -0.92 -4.84
C VAL A 14 6.23 -1.14 -5.85
N THR A 15 5.85 -0.15 -6.65
CA THR A 15 4.77 -0.32 -7.60
C THR A 15 5.01 -1.47 -8.59
N PRO A 16 6.20 -1.58 -9.24
CA PRO A 16 6.47 -2.73 -10.09
C PRO A 16 6.45 -4.05 -9.33
N ILE A 17 6.93 -4.04 -8.09
CA ILE A 17 6.96 -5.24 -7.24
C ILE A 17 5.54 -5.70 -6.96
N ILE A 18 4.66 -4.80 -6.54
CA ILE A 18 3.27 -5.12 -6.25
C ILE A 18 2.58 -5.68 -7.50
N LYS A 19 2.83 -5.08 -8.65
CA LYS A 19 2.25 -5.55 -9.92
C LYS A 19 2.76 -6.95 -10.28
N SER A 20 4.00 -7.26 -9.97
CA SER A 20 4.56 -8.59 -10.25
C SER A 20 3.89 -9.70 -9.45
N TYR A 21 3.29 -9.36 -8.31
CA TYR A 21 2.50 -10.30 -7.51
C TYR A 21 1.01 -10.29 -7.89
N GLY A 22 0.66 -9.61 -8.97
CA GLY A 22 -0.72 -9.54 -9.44
C GLY A 22 -1.53 -8.41 -8.84
N GLY A 23 -0.88 -7.46 -8.18
CA GLY A 23 -1.55 -6.31 -7.60
C GLY A 23 -2.13 -5.38 -8.65
N LYS A 24 -3.34 -4.90 -8.38
CA LYS A 24 -4.05 -3.96 -9.25
C LYS A 24 -4.46 -2.76 -8.42
N PRO A 25 -4.07 -1.53 -8.81
CA PRO A 25 -4.42 -0.37 -8.01
C PRO A 25 -5.88 0.00 -8.19
N LEU A 26 -6.59 0.15 -7.07
CA LEU A 26 -7.98 0.59 -7.07
C LEU A 26 -8.10 2.03 -6.59
N VAL A 27 -7.26 2.44 -5.62
CA VAL A 27 -7.21 3.80 -5.12
C VAL A 27 -5.75 4.17 -4.93
N ARG A 28 -5.35 5.32 -5.46
CA ARG A 28 -3.98 5.82 -5.34
C ARG A 28 -3.97 7.29 -4.95
N GLY A 29 -4.49 7.58 -3.75
CA GLY A 29 -4.41 8.92 -3.21
C GLY A 29 -5.31 9.93 -3.90
N GLY A 30 -6.58 9.62 -4.14
CA GLY A 30 -7.54 10.56 -4.68
C GLY A 30 -8.24 11.36 -3.58
N LYS A 31 -9.39 11.90 -3.92
CA LYS A 31 -10.22 12.59 -2.92
C LYS A 31 -10.62 11.64 -1.81
N PHE A 32 -10.67 12.17 -0.61
CA PHE A 32 -11.08 11.38 0.55
C PHE A 32 -11.84 12.26 1.54
N LYS A 33 -12.56 11.61 2.44
CA LYS A 33 -13.22 12.28 3.55
C LYS A 33 -13.24 11.33 4.73
N THR A 34 -12.75 11.80 5.87
CA THR A 34 -12.70 11.01 7.10
C THR A 34 -13.90 11.33 7.96
N PHE A 35 -14.72 10.32 8.28
CA PHE A 35 -15.91 10.48 9.11
C PHE A 35 -15.65 10.14 10.57
N SER A 36 -14.71 9.27 10.84
CA SER A 36 -14.33 8.89 12.20
C SER A 36 -12.94 8.26 12.19
N GLY A 37 -12.27 8.32 13.33
CA GLY A 37 -10.91 7.80 13.46
C GLY A 37 -9.87 8.82 13.03
N ASP A 38 -8.61 8.39 13.01
CA ASP A 38 -7.50 9.26 12.64
C ASP A 38 -7.53 9.58 11.14
N GLU A 39 -7.14 10.80 10.80
CA GLU A 39 -7.07 11.21 9.42
C GLU A 39 -5.71 10.85 8.82
N PHE A 40 -5.75 10.06 7.76
CA PHE A 40 -4.57 9.77 6.95
C PHE A 40 -4.81 10.37 5.58
N PRO A 41 -4.09 11.44 5.22
CA PRO A 41 -4.44 12.25 4.03
C PRO A 41 -4.21 11.53 2.70
N ARG A 42 -3.68 10.33 2.71
CA ARG A 42 -3.47 9.56 1.49
C ARG A 42 -3.98 8.13 1.67
N THR A 43 -4.92 7.75 0.83
CA THR A 43 -5.45 6.39 0.82
C THR A 43 -4.97 5.66 -0.43
N VAL A 44 -4.45 4.45 -0.25
CA VAL A 44 -4.02 3.59 -1.35
C VAL A 44 -4.63 2.22 -1.14
N ILE A 45 -5.28 1.69 -2.16
CA ILE A 45 -5.88 0.35 -2.12
C ILE A 45 -5.40 -0.44 -3.32
N TRP A 46 -4.91 -1.65 -3.07
CA TRP A 46 -4.50 -2.58 -4.10
C TRP A 46 -5.31 -3.86 -3.98
N GLU A 47 -5.71 -4.40 -5.12
CA GLU A 47 -6.38 -5.69 -5.20
C GLU A 47 -5.38 -6.75 -5.67
N PHE A 48 -5.36 -7.89 -5.00
CA PHE A 48 -4.51 -9.03 -5.37
C PHE A 48 -5.38 -10.22 -5.74
N PRO A 49 -4.81 -11.19 -6.49
CA PRO A 49 -5.57 -12.40 -6.86
C PRO A 49 -6.03 -13.22 -5.65
N SER A 50 -5.32 -13.14 -4.53
CA SER A 50 -5.69 -13.85 -3.32
C SER A 50 -5.13 -13.14 -2.10
N PHE A 51 -5.69 -13.46 -0.94
CA PHE A 51 -5.20 -12.96 0.35
C PHE A 51 -3.72 -13.36 0.55
N GLU A 52 -3.39 -14.59 0.22
CA GLU A 52 -2.02 -15.12 0.37
C GLU A 52 -1.03 -14.39 -0.53
N LYS A 53 -1.42 -14.04 -1.75
CA LYS A 53 -0.56 -13.27 -2.66
C LYS A 53 -0.27 -11.89 -2.12
N ALA A 54 -1.24 -11.24 -1.51
CA ALA A 54 -1.02 -9.95 -0.88
C ALA A 54 0.00 -10.04 0.24
N ILE A 55 -0.10 -11.08 1.08
CA ILE A 55 0.84 -11.29 2.17
C ILE A 55 2.24 -11.62 1.63
N GLU A 56 2.35 -12.46 0.62
CA GLU A 56 3.62 -12.77 -0.02
C GLU A 56 4.31 -11.49 -0.53
N CYS A 57 3.55 -10.62 -1.17
CA CYS A 57 4.08 -9.36 -1.67
C CYS A 57 4.62 -8.50 -0.53
N HIS A 58 3.83 -8.32 0.52
CA HIS A 58 4.22 -7.50 1.67
C HIS A 58 5.47 -8.07 2.36
N ASP A 59 5.56 -9.39 2.48
CA ASP A 59 6.67 -10.04 3.19
C ASP A 59 7.90 -10.25 2.31
N SER A 60 7.82 -9.92 1.01
CA SER A 60 8.95 -10.10 0.11
C SER A 60 10.11 -9.19 0.49
N ILE A 61 11.33 -9.66 0.25
CA ILE A 61 12.53 -8.89 0.54
C ILE A 61 12.53 -7.59 -0.26
N GLU A 62 12.12 -7.65 -1.52
CA GLU A 62 12.08 -6.48 -2.41
C GLU A 62 11.15 -5.40 -1.86
N TYR A 63 9.96 -5.79 -1.39
CA TYR A 63 9.00 -4.83 -0.84
C TYR A 63 9.54 -4.22 0.45
N GLN A 64 10.09 -5.04 1.34
CA GLN A 64 10.60 -4.56 2.62
C GLN A 64 11.80 -3.63 2.44
N GLU A 65 12.65 -3.89 1.47
CA GLU A 65 13.75 -2.98 1.13
C GLU A 65 13.20 -1.64 0.64
N GLY A 66 12.18 -1.65 -0.21
CA GLY A 66 11.55 -0.41 -0.67
C GLY A 66 10.91 0.35 0.48
N TRP A 67 10.18 -0.34 1.36
CA TRP A 67 9.54 0.30 2.51
C TRP A 67 10.54 0.94 3.47
N SER A 68 11.74 0.36 3.58
CA SER A 68 12.76 0.90 4.48
C SER A 68 13.16 2.33 4.14
N LEU A 69 12.92 2.80 2.92
CA LEU A 69 13.20 4.18 2.54
C LEU A 69 12.24 5.18 3.19
N ALA A 70 11.04 4.74 3.53
CA ALA A 70 9.99 5.66 4.00
C ALA A 70 9.52 5.37 5.42
N LYS A 71 9.88 4.23 6.01
CA LYS A 71 9.27 3.81 7.27
C LYS A 71 9.54 4.75 8.45
N ASP A 72 10.68 5.41 8.47
CA ASP A 72 11.05 6.30 9.56
C ASP A 72 10.42 7.69 9.46
N THR A 73 9.89 8.03 8.28
CA THR A 73 9.31 9.35 8.01
C THR A 73 7.84 9.26 7.62
N THR A 74 7.23 8.09 7.72
CA THR A 74 5.84 7.89 7.33
C THR A 74 5.09 7.17 8.44
N GLU A 75 3.96 7.73 8.84
CA GLU A 75 3.01 7.05 9.71
C GLU A 75 1.89 6.53 8.83
N ARG A 76 1.60 5.23 8.94
CA ARG A 76 0.56 4.61 8.12
C ARG A 76 -0.21 3.55 8.89
N HIS A 77 -1.42 3.31 8.42
CA HIS A 77 -2.19 2.14 8.77
C HIS A 77 -2.20 1.21 7.57
N LEU A 78 -1.68 0.01 7.71
CA LEU A 78 -1.68 -0.96 6.63
C LEU A 78 -2.39 -2.22 7.07
N GLN A 79 -3.36 -2.67 6.28
CA GLN A 79 -4.16 -3.83 6.59
C GLN A 79 -4.38 -4.64 5.32
N ILE A 80 -4.24 -5.94 5.41
CA ILE A 80 -4.56 -6.87 4.34
C ILE A 80 -5.80 -7.63 4.78
N SER A 81 -6.82 -7.66 3.92
CA SER A 81 -8.07 -8.27 4.27
C SER A 81 -8.60 -9.08 3.11
N GLN A 82 -9.27 -10.19 3.40
CA GLN A 82 -9.91 -10.98 2.38
C GLN A 82 -11.12 -10.23 1.85
N GLY A 83 -11.24 -10.16 0.53
CA GLY A 83 -12.36 -9.48 -0.10
C GLY A 83 -13.67 -10.22 0.12
N PHE A 84 -14.74 -9.48 0.10
CA PHE A 84 -16.08 -10.05 0.15
C PHE A 84 -16.54 -10.36 -1.26
N ASN A 85 -16.86 -11.61 -1.52
CA ASN A 85 -17.30 -12.05 -2.84
C ASN A 85 -18.79 -12.27 -2.84
N ILE A 86 -19.50 -11.42 -3.58
CA ILE A 86 -20.95 -11.51 -3.76
C ILE A 86 -21.22 -12.12 -5.12
N GLU A 87 -21.80 -13.29 -5.14
CA GLU A 87 -22.21 -13.94 -6.37
C GLU A 87 -23.67 -14.36 -6.33
#